data_23b60e283e70c03fe277aa72aab783af
#
_entry.id   23b60e283e70c03fe277aa72aab783af
#
_cell.length_a   1.000
_cell.length_b   1.000
_cell.length_c   1.000
_cell.angle_alpha   90.00
_cell.angle_beta   90.00
_cell.angle_gamma   90.00
#
_symmetry.space_group_name_H-M   'P 1'
#
loop_
_entity.id
_entity.type
_entity.pdbx_description
1 polymer ?
#
loop_
_entity_poly.entity_id
_entity_poly.type
_entity_poly.pdbx_seq_one_letter_code
_entity_poly.pdbx_strand_id
1 'polypeptide(L)'
;RVRGEHPEFAGDICPLNFTGEAMFPWMFEQERALRPFKPAMDVLMEDTHFGTIYDADQLARNEVPLQAAVYFDDMYVDSGLQFDTLSRVGRSHYWTTNEFEHDGVHGSVVFKHLFDEALNRGDLEELF
;
A
#
# COMPACT_ATOMS: atom_id res chain seq x y z
N ARG A 1 -17.61 12.66 3.35
CA ARG A 1 -16.34 13.38 3.14
C ARG A 1 -15.85 13.21 1.70
N VAL A 2 -15.54 11.98 1.26
CA VAL A 2 -15.01 11.70 -0.10
C VAL A 2 -15.88 12.33 -1.20
N ARG A 3 -17.22 12.19 -1.14
CA ARG A 3 -18.12 12.77 -2.15
C ARG A 3 -18.14 14.30 -2.17
N GLY A 4 -17.80 14.95 -1.06
CA GLY A 4 -17.72 16.41 -0.98
C GLY A 4 -16.38 16.96 -1.50
N GLU A 5 -15.31 16.21 -1.31
CA GLU A 5 -13.95 16.56 -1.76
C GLU A 5 -13.67 16.08 -3.20
N HIS A 6 -14.40 15.04 -3.64
CA HIS A 6 -14.24 14.37 -4.94
C HIS A 6 -15.61 14.21 -5.63
N PRO A 7 -16.14 15.28 -6.23
CA PRO A 7 -17.47 15.25 -6.87
C PRO A 7 -17.57 14.24 -8.02
N GLU A 8 -16.46 13.79 -8.58
CA GLU A 8 -16.39 12.73 -9.58
C GLU A 8 -16.95 11.39 -9.11
N PHE A 9 -17.03 11.14 -7.78
CA PHE A 9 -17.70 9.98 -7.20
C PHE A 9 -19.20 10.18 -6.95
N ALA A 10 -19.72 11.37 -7.23
CA ALA A 10 -21.10 11.74 -6.95
C ALA A 10 -21.87 11.94 -8.24
N GLY A 11 -22.39 10.91 -8.85
CA GLY A 11 -23.31 11.05 -9.97
C GLY A 11 -23.09 10.11 -11.14
N ASP A 12 -23.85 10.33 -12.20
CA ASP A 12 -23.83 9.55 -13.45
C ASP A 12 -22.73 10.03 -14.43
N ILE A 13 -21.59 10.46 -13.88
CA ILE A 13 -20.46 10.94 -14.68
C ILE A 13 -19.67 9.74 -15.20
N CYS A 14 -19.47 9.68 -16.49
CA CYS A 14 -18.58 8.69 -17.11
C CYS A 14 -17.17 9.28 -17.28
N PRO A 15 -16.10 8.51 -16.97
CA PRO A 15 -16.13 7.12 -16.48
C PRO A 15 -16.59 7.01 -15.02
N LEU A 16 -17.25 5.90 -14.68
CA LEU A 16 -17.57 5.58 -13.29
C LEU A 16 -16.30 5.17 -12.55
N ASN A 17 -16.00 5.89 -11.49
CA ASN A 17 -14.87 5.57 -10.63
C ASN A 17 -15.28 4.52 -9.59
N PHE A 18 -14.44 3.51 -9.43
CA PHE A 18 -14.57 2.52 -8.36
C PHE A 18 -13.87 3.02 -7.10
N THR A 19 -14.41 2.64 -5.94
CA THR A 19 -13.85 3.05 -4.64
C THR A 19 -12.81 2.08 -4.10
N GLY A 20 -12.47 1.04 -4.87
CA GLY A 20 -11.58 -0.03 -4.44
C GLY A 20 -12.12 -0.74 -3.20
N GLU A 21 -11.25 -1.05 -2.26
CA GLU A 21 -11.58 -1.72 -0.99
C GLU A 21 -11.92 -0.74 0.13
N ALA A 22 -12.19 0.53 -0.17
CA ALA A 22 -12.53 1.52 0.84
C ALA A 22 -13.84 1.14 1.55
N MET A 23 -13.82 1.25 2.90
CA MET A 23 -14.98 0.96 3.74
C MET A 23 -15.71 2.26 4.06
N PHE A 24 -17.01 2.30 3.78
CA PHE A 24 -17.86 3.46 4.01
C PHE A 24 -18.94 3.17 5.06
N PRO A 25 -19.31 4.15 5.91
CA PRO A 25 -20.34 3.96 6.94
C PRO A 25 -21.67 3.42 6.40
N TRP A 26 -22.10 3.87 5.22
CA TRP A 26 -23.35 3.41 4.61
C TRP A 26 -23.37 1.91 4.27
N MET A 27 -22.21 1.27 4.06
CA MET A 27 -22.12 -0.18 3.84
C MET A 27 -22.63 -0.94 5.07
N PHE A 28 -22.35 -0.44 6.27
CA PHE A 28 -22.80 -1.04 7.53
C PHE A 28 -24.30 -0.81 7.81
N GLU A 29 -24.98 -0.02 7.00
CA GLU A 29 -26.42 0.16 7.04
C GLU A 29 -27.13 -0.72 6.00
N GLN A 30 -26.55 -0.84 4.81
CA GLN A 30 -27.18 -1.49 3.67
C GLN A 30 -26.86 -3.00 3.61
N GLU A 31 -25.60 -3.37 3.90
CA GLU A 31 -25.16 -4.76 3.79
C GLU A 31 -25.54 -5.57 5.04
N ARG A 32 -26.38 -6.60 4.85
CA ARG A 32 -26.88 -7.43 5.95
C ARG A 32 -25.77 -8.03 6.83
N ALA A 33 -24.69 -8.48 6.19
CA ALA A 33 -23.56 -9.10 6.88
C ALA A 33 -22.74 -8.10 7.72
N LEU A 34 -22.74 -6.82 7.34
CA LEU A 34 -21.96 -5.77 8.02
C LEU A 34 -22.74 -5.06 9.13
N ARG A 35 -24.09 -5.10 9.10
CA ARG A 35 -24.94 -4.42 10.11
C ARG A 35 -24.57 -4.70 11.57
N PRO A 36 -24.24 -5.95 11.98
CA PRO A 36 -23.85 -6.22 13.37
C PRO A 36 -22.59 -5.48 13.83
N PHE A 37 -21.73 -5.08 12.88
CA PHE A 37 -20.48 -4.38 13.16
C PHE A 37 -20.62 -2.85 13.14
N LYS A 38 -21.81 -2.32 12.80
CA LYS A 38 -22.03 -0.86 12.72
C LYS A 38 -21.63 -0.12 13.99
N PRO A 39 -21.96 -0.55 15.21
CA PRO A 39 -21.56 0.18 16.41
C PRO A 39 -20.05 0.31 16.59
N ALA A 40 -19.28 -0.74 16.22
CA ALA A 40 -17.82 -0.69 16.24
C ALA A 40 -17.27 0.25 15.16
N MET A 41 -17.89 0.21 13.98
CA MET A 41 -17.51 1.10 12.86
C MET A 41 -17.75 2.56 13.22
N ASP A 42 -18.89 2.89 13.86
CA ASP A 42 -19.21 4.26 14.25
C ASP A 42 -18.12 4.82 15.22
N VAL A 43 -17.67 4.01 16.18
CA VAL A 43 -16.58 4.39 17.11
C VAL A 43 -15.26 4.62 16.36
N LEU A 44 -14.90 3.72 15.43
CA LEU A 44 -13.67 3.84 14.65
C LEU A 44 -13.70 5.07 13.73
N MET A 45 -14.85 5.42 13.17
CA MET A 45 -15.00 6.58 12.29
C MET A 45 -15.01 7.92 13.04
N GLU A 46 -15.32 7.92 14.33
CA GLU A 46 -15.21 9.10 15.19
C GLU A 46 -13.77 9.38 15.61
N ASP A 47 -12.92 8.35 15.64
CA ASP A 47 -11.51 8.53 15.95
C ASP A 47 -10.77 9.14 14.77
N THR A 48 -10.33 10.38 14.95
CA THR A 48 -9.53 11.12 13.98
C THR A 48 -8.06 11.20 14.38
N HIS A 49 -7.66 10.48 15.43
CA HIS A 49 -6.28 10.44 15.89
C HIS A 49 -5.51 9.35 15.15
N PHE A 50 -4.66 9.79 14.23
CA PHE A 50 -3.72 8.91 13.54
C PHE A 50 -2.33 9.12 14.15
N GLY A 51 -1.89 8.16 14.96
CA GLY A 51 -0.53 8.16 15.49
C GLY A 51 0.51 7.91 14.39
N THR A 52 1.76 8.25 14.68
CA THR A 52 2.89 7.89 13.83
C THR A 52 3.06 6.37 13.83
N ILE A 53 3.01 5.74 12.66
CA ILE A 53 3.13 4.28 12.51
C ILE A 53 4.60 3.85 12.54
N TYR A 54 5.51 4.69 12.06
CA TYR A 54 6.94 4.41 11.97
C TYR A 54 7.78 5.68 12.19
N ASP A 55 9.02 5.48 12.61
CA ASP A 55 10.02 6.54 12.80
C ASP A 55 10.79 6.74 11.48
N ALA A 56 10.51 7.85 10.78
CA ALA A 56 11.14 8.18 9.52
C ALA A 56 12.65 8.41 9.65
N ASP A 57 13.10 9.00 10.76
CA ASP A 57 14.52 9.25 10.99
C ASP A 57 15.28 7.94 11.27
N GLN A 58 14.63 7.01 11.94
CA GLN A 58 15.20 5.67 12.14
C GLN A 58 15.27 4.90 10.82
N LEU A 59 14.22 4.97 9.99
CA LEU A 59 14.22 4.32 8.67
C LEU A 59 15.28 4.92 7.74
N ALA A 60 15.52 6.22 7.80
CA ALA A 60 16.59 6.85 7.01
C ALA A 60 17.99 6.35 7.40
N ARG A 61 18.16 5.93 8.64
CA ARG A 61 19.43 5.33 9.15
C ARG A 61 19.45 3.81 9.08
N ASN A 62 18.49 3.20 8.38
CA ASN A 62 18.43 1.75 8.26
C ASN A 62 19.69 1.19 7.59
N GLU A 63 20.30 0.21 8.22
CA GLU A 63 21.50 -0.48 7.73
C GLU A 63 21.18 -1.86 7.15
N VAL A 64 19.97 -2.37 7.40
CA VAL A 64 19.53 -3.66 6.88
C VAL A 64 19.14 -3.50 5.41
N PRO A 65 19.69 -4.29 4.49
CA PRO A 65 19.32 -4.25 3.10
C PRO A 65 17.83 -4.53 2.89
N LEU A 66 17.14 -3.60 2.23
CA LEU A 66 15.74 -3.73 1.88
C LEU A 66 15.60 -3.87 0.37
N GLN A 67 14.87 -4.89 -0.06
CA GLN A 67 14.54 -5.14 -1.46
C GLN A 67 13.04 -5.00 -1.64
N ALA A 68 12.62 -4.21 -2.61
CA ALA A 68 11.20 -4.00 -2.91
C ALA A 68 10.89 -4.24 -4.38
N ALA A 69 9.74 -4.85 -4.65
CA ALA A 69 9.13 -4.82 -5.97
C ALA A 69 8.07 -3.71 -5.97
N VAL A 70 8.20 -2.78 -6.89
CA VAL A 70 7.22 -1.71 -7.10
C VAL A 70 6.45 -2.05 -8.37
N TYR A 71 5.18 -2.36 -8.22
CA TYR A 71 4.30 -2.62 -9.36
C TYR A 71 3.76 -1.29 -9.87
N PHE A 72 4.14 -0.94 -11.10
CA PHE A 72 3.87 0.40 -11.64
C PHE A 72 2.38 0.70 -11.77
N ASP A 73 1.59 -0.31 -12.16
CA ASP A 73 0.15 -0.22 -12.37
C ASP A 73 -0.66 -0.79 -11.19
N ASP A 74 -0.08 -0.81 -9.97
CA ASP A 74 -0.72 -1.32 -8.76
C ASP A 74 -1.98 -0.49 -8.43
N MET A 75 -3.13 -1.16 -8.38
CA MET A 75 -4.42 -0.54 -8.08
C MET A 75 -4.64 -0.28 -6.57
N TYR A 76 -3.86 -0.92 -5.70
CA TYR A 76 -4.00 -0.86 -4.25
C TYR A 76 -2.97 0.07 -3.61
N VAL A 77 -1.75 0.04 -4.10
CA VAL A 77 -0.64 0.81 -3.55
C VAL A 77 -0.01 1.65 -4.65
N ASP A 78 -0.27 2.94 -4.61
CA ASP A 78 0.26 3.91 -5.58
C ASP A 78 1.80 3.82 -5.68
N SER A 79 2.31 3.63 -6.89
CA SER A 79 3.75 3.48 -7.14
C SER A 79 4.54 4.74 -6.78
N GLY A 80 3.97 5.93 -6.94
CA GLY A 80 4.60 7.19 -6.54
C GLY A 80 4.81 7.29 -5.04
N LEU A 81 3.83 6.86 -4.23
CA LEU A 81 3.96 6.80 -2.77
C LEU A 81 5.00 5.75 -2.33
N GLN A 82 5.11 4.63 -3.05
CA GLN A 82 6.15 3.63 -2.81
C GLN A 82 7.54 4.22 -3.08
N PHE A 83 7.73 4.91 -4.21
CA PHE A 83 9.01 5.56 -4.53
C PHE A 83 9.38 6.63 -3.50
N ASP A 84 8.40 7.47 -3.07
CA ASP A 84 8.64 8.47 -2.02
C ASP A 84 9.10 7.80 -0.72
N THR A 85 8.45 6.73 -0.30
CA THR A 85 8.82 5.96 0.90
C THR A 85 10.23 5.36 0.75
N LEU A 86 10.49 4.65 -0.34
CA LEU A 86 11.78 3.98 -0.59
C LEU A 86 12.94 4.99 -0.67
N SER A 87 12.70 6.18 -1.20
CA SER A 87 13.72 7.25 -1.26
C SER A 87 14.19 7.73 0.12
N ARG A 88 13.40 7.46 1.17
CA ARG A 88 13.66 7.88 2.56
C ARG A 88 14.16 6.76 3.45
N VAL A 89 14.16 5.52 2.96
CA VAL A 89 14.65 4.36 3.71
C VAL A 89 16.10 4.07 3.33
N GLY A 90 16.99 4.03 4.33
CA GLY A 90 18.40 3.69 4.11
C GLY A 90 18.58 2.28 3.57
N ARG A 91 19.58 2.09 2.70
CA ARG A 91 19.90 0.80 2.05
C ARG A 91 18.71 0.14 1.37
N SER A 92 17.81 0.95 0.80
CA SER A 92 16.69 0.44 0.02
C SER A 92 17.04 0.33 -1.46
N HIS A 93 16.66 -0.78 -2.07
CA HIS A 93 16.73 -1.03 -3.50
C HIS A 93 15.39 -1.51 -4.00
N TYR A 94 15.04 -1.20 -5.23
CA TYR A 94 13.76 -1.62 -5.77
C TYR A 94 13.85 -1.98 -7.25
N TRP A 95 13.00 -2.90 -7.63
CA TRP A 95 12.74 -3.28 -9.01
C TRP A 95 11.34 -2.80 -9.39
N THR A 96 11.24 -2.04 -10.46
CA THR A 96 9.96 -1.60 -10.99
C THR A 96 9.52 -2.49 -12.13
N THR A 97 8.30 -2.99 -12.07
CA THR A 97 7.73 -3.85 -13.10
C THR A 97 6.24 -3.53 -13.32
N ASN A 98 5.76 -3.74 -14.55
CA ASN A 98 4.35 -3.72 -14.90
C ASN A 98 3.82 -5.10 -15.31
N GLU A 99 4.57 -6.16 -15.02
CA GLU A 99 4.15 -7.54 -15.27
C GLU A 99 3.15 -8.05 -14.24
N PHE A 100 3.08 -7.38 -13.07
CA PHE A 100 2.21 -7.71 -11.96
C PHE A 100 1.45 -6.45 -11.54
N GLU A 101 0.15 -6.59 -11.22
CA GLU A 101 -0.65 -5.46 -10.73
C GLU A 101 -0.57 -5.31 -9.21
N HIS A 102 -0.81 -6.40 -8.46
CA HIS A 102 -0.67 -6.45 -6.99
C HIS A 102 -0.36 -7.86 -6.48
N ASP A 103 -0.30 -8.83 -7.36
CA ASP A 103 -0.29 -10.25 -7.02
C ASP A 103 1.07 -10.95 -7.18
N GLY A 104 2.12 -10.23 -7.50
CA GLY A 104 3.45 -10.79 -7.76
C GLY A 104 4.03 -11.62 -6.61
N VAL A 105 3.56 -11.40 -5.39
CA VAL A 105 3.97 -12.16 -4.20
C VAL A 105 3.43 -13.60 -4.20
N HIS A 106 2.38 -13.89 -4.95
CA HIS A 106 1.77 -15.23 -5.01
C HIS A 106 2.63 -16.29 -5.73
N GLY A 107 3.69 -15.86 -6.40
CA GLY A 107 4.65 -16.74 -7.06
C GLY A 107 6.07 -16.59 -6.53
N SER A 108 6.95 -17.47 -6.95
CA SER A 108 8.38 -17.39 -6.58
C SER A 108 9.19 -16.42 -7.45
N VAL A 109 8.62 -15.93 -8.54
CA VAL A 109 9.33 -15.13 -9.57
C VAL A 109 9.87 -13.83 -8.99
N VAL A 110 9.00 -13.06 -8.33
CA VAL A 110 9.36 -11.77 -7.72
C VAL A 110 10.39 -11.98 -6.61
N PHE A 111 10.13 -12.93 -5.70
CA PHE A 111 11.09 -13.24 -4.63
C PHE A 111 12.46 -13.63 -5.17
N LYS A 112 12.49 -14.53 -6.16
CA LYS A 112 13.75 -14.96 -6.77
C LYS A 112 14.48 -13.78 -7.41
N HIS A 113 13.79 -12.92 -8.15
CA HIS A 113 14.39 -11.74 -8.77
C HIS A 113 15.05 -10.83 -7.73
N LEU A 114 14.30 -10.45 -6.68
CA LEU A 114 14.83 -9.59 -5.61
C LEU A 114 15.99 -10.22 -4.85
N PHE A 115 15.93 -11.53 -4.62
CA PHE A 115 17.00 -12.27 -3.96
C PHE A 115 18.27 -12.35 -4.81
N ASP A 116 18.13 -12.66 -6.11
CA ASP A 116 19.26 -12.69 -7.04
C ASP A 116 19.91 -11.30 -7.17
N GLU A 117 19.10 -10.25 -7.17
CA GLU A 117 19.59 -8.86 -7.18
C GLU A 117 20.38 -8.51 -5.90
N ALA A 118 19.89 -8.92 -4.74
CA ALA A 118 20.58 -8.73 -3.46
C ALA A 118 21.91 -9.47 -3.42
N LEU A 119 21.93 -10.71 -3.90
CA LEU A 119 23.17 -11.48 -4.03
C LEU A 119 24.18 -10.80 -4.96
N ASN A 120 23.74 -10.36 -6.13
CA ASN A 120 24.60 -9.72 -7.12
C ASN A 120 25.21 -8.41 -6.63
N ARG A 121 24.55 -7.70 -5.71
CA ARG A 121 25.08 -6.50 -5.06
C ARG A 121 25.97 -6.77 -3.85
N GLY A 122 26.01 -8.00 -3.36
CA GLY A 122 26.73 -8.34 -2.15
C GLY A 122 25.99 -7.99 -0.85
N ASP A 123 24.70 -7.63 -0.94
CA ASP A 123 23.90 -7.23 0.24
C ASP A 123 23.77 -8.32 1.30
N LEU A 124 24.01 -9.59 0.92
CA LEU A 124 23.88 -10.74 1.79
C LEU A 124 25.23 -11.26 2.33
N GLU A 125 26.36 -10.69 1.91
CA GLU A 125 27.70 -11.16 2.32
C GLU A 125 27.94 -11.00 3.82
N GLU A 126 27.30 -10.02 4.45
CA GLU A 126 27.42 -9.77 5.89
C GLU A 126 26.56 -10.72 6.75
N LEU A 127 25.73 -11.56 6.12
CA LEU A 127 24.81 -12.47 6.80
C LEU A 127 25.35 -13.91 6.89
N PHE A 128 26.43 -14.20 6.21
CA PHE A 128 27.08 -15.50 6.13
C PHE A 128 28.59 -15.34 6.39
#